data_db6f2ddca1b633e9c8808a22098321e1
#
_entry.id   db6f2ddca1b633e9c8808a22098321e1
#
_cell.length_a   1.000
_cell.length_b   1.000
_cell.length_c   1.000
_cell.angle_alpha   90.00
_cell.angle_beta   90.00
_cell.angle_gamma   90.00
#
_symmetry.space_group_name_H-M   'P 1'
#
loop_
_entity.id
_entity.type
_entity.pdbx_description
1 polymer ?
#
loop_
_entity_poly.entity_id
_entity_poly.type
_entity_poly.pdbx_seq_one_letter_code
_entity_poly.pdbx_strand_id
1 'polypeptide(L)'
;MQSKVEVKQMPSLSLAYVRHIGPYQGDSDLFAGLFNRLMTWAGPRGLLRFPETKSLCVYHDDPKITAGENLRTDVCITVPEDTEVSGEVGFSALKGGRHAFARFEVKGEEFQQAWDAVYGGWLPESGYQPGEGACYEIYHNNPQEHPEGKCIVDICVPVKPL
;
A
#
# COMPACT_ATOMS: atom_id res chain seq x y z
N MET A 1 -15.58 -10.27 8.29
CA MET A 1 -15.24 -9.11 7.42
C MET A 1 -15.52 -9.49 5.98
N GLN A 2 -16.36 -8.71 5.33
CA GLN A 2 -16.72 -8.94 3.93
C GLN A 2 -16.48 -7.68 3.12
N SER A 3 -16.01 -7.84 1.90
CA SER A 3 -15.87 -6.76 0.96
C SER A 3 -15.99 -7.29 -0.46
N LYS A 4 -16.42 -6.43 -1.37
CA LYS A 4 -16.50 -6.78 -2.78
C LYS A 4 -15.13 -6.62 -3.41
N VAL A 5 -14.63 -7.69 -4.02
CA VAL A 5 -13.37 -7.67 -4.76
C VAL A 5 -13.66 -7.50 -6.24
N GLU A 6 -13.02 -6.51 -6.85
CA GLU A 6 -13.13 -6.24 -8.28
C GLU A 6 -11.78 -6.48 -8.94
N VAL A 7 -11.79 -6.90 -10.20
CA VAL A 7 -10.57 -7.01 -11.00
C VAL A 7 -10.59 -5.86 -12.00
N LYS A 8 -9.54 -5.03 -11.96
CA LYS A 8 -9.45 -3.83 -12.79
C LYS A 8 -8.07 -3.72 -13.41
N GLN A 9 -8.01 -3.04 -14.55
CA GLN A 9 -6.74 -2.59 -15.12
C GLN A 9 -6.33 -1.31 -14.39
N MET A 10 -5.24 -1.38 -13.66
CA MET A 10 -4.72 -0.24 -12.89
C MET A 10 -3.62 0.47 -13.68
N PRO A 11 -3.56 1.83 -13.61
CA PRO A 11 -2.48 2.56 -14.25
C PRO A 11 -1.16 2.37 -13.52
N SER A 12 -0.05 2.63 -14.21
CA SER A 12 1.25 2.76 -13.55
C SER A 12 1.27 4.02 -12.70
N LEU A 13 1.92 3.94 -11.54
CA LEU A 13 2.04 5.06 -10.61
C LEU A 13 3.50 5.44 -10.41
N SER A 14 3.76 6.74 -10.36
CA SER A 14 5.07 7.28 -9.97
C SER A 14 5.04 7.60 -8.48
N LEU A 15 6.01 7.10 -7.74
CA LEU A 15 6.02 7.16 -6.28
C LEU A 15 7.32 7.75 -5.75
N ALA A 16 7.18 8.62 -4.74
CA ALA A 16 8.27 8.94 -3.83
C ALA A 16 8.09 8.07 -2.58
N TYR A 17 9.16 7.48 -2.08
CA TYR A 17 9.05 6.52 -0.99
C TYR A 17 10.17 6.63 0.03
N VAL A 18 9.86 6.17 1.25
CA VAL A 18 10.84 5.88 2.31
C VAL A 18 10.75 4.39 2.59
N ARG A 19 11.89 3.69 2.53
CA ARG A 19 11.94 2.24 2.70
C ARG A 19 12.30 1.84 4.12
N HIS A 20 11.56 0.87 4.63
CA HIS A 20 11.89 0.14 5.85
C HIS A 20 12.30 -1.27 5.47
N ILE A 21 13.38 -1.76 6.08
CA ILE A 21 13.80 -3.15 5.94
C ILE A 21 13.75 -3.78 7.32
N GLY A 22 12.92 -4.80 7.47
CA GLY A 22 12.74 -5.50 8.74
C GLY A 22 11.28 -5.77 9.07
N PRO A 23 11.02 -6.33 10.27
CA PRO A 23 9.66 -6.63 10.71
C PRO A 23 8.80 -5.36 10.81
N TYR A 24 7.53 -5.46 10.50
CA TYR A 24 6.61 -4.31 10.52
C TYR A 24 5.22 -4.63 11.05
N GLN A 25 4.85 -5.90 11.18
CA GLN A 25 3.48 -6.29 11.54
C GLN A 25 3.13 -5.80 12.94
N GLY A 26 1.98 -5.10 13.04
CA GLY A 26 1.49 -4.57 14.29
C GLY A 26 2.24 -3.35 14.81
N ASP A 27 3.17 -2.79 14.04
CA ASP A 27 3.99 -1.64 14.47
C ASP A 27 3.48 -0.33 13.87
N SER A 28 2.39 0.19 14.44
CA SER A 28 1.79 1.44 13.97
C SER A 28 2.70 2.66 14.16
N ASP A 29 3.54 2.66 15.20
CA ASP A 29 4.49 3.76 15.44
C ASP A 29 5.56 3.81 14.37
N LEU A 30 6.01 2.65 13.89
CA LEU A 30 6.94 2.57 12.76
C LEU A 30 6.37 3.23 11.52
N PHE A 31 5.14 2.87 11.14
CA PHE A 31 4.50 3.45 9.95
C PHE A 31 4.24 4.94 10.10
N ALA A 32 3.79 5.38 11.27
CA ALA A 32 3.58 6.80 11.54
C ALA A 32 4.88 7.59 11.39
N GLY A 33 5.99 7.05 11.88
CA GLY A 33 7.30 7.69 11.76
C GLY A 33 7.78 7.76 10.31
N LEU A 34 7.59 6.68 9.54
CA LEU A 34 7.97 6.63 8.13
C LEU A 34 7.17 7.64 7.30
N PHE A 35 5.85 7.69 7.49
CA PHE A 35 5.01 8.67 6.80
C PHE A 35 5.35 10.10 7.20
N ASN A 36 5.63 10.34 8.48
CA ASN A 36 6.01 11.67 8.95
C ASN A 36 7.29 12.17 8.26
N ARG A 37 8.30 11.30 8.11
CA ARG A 37 9.55 11.66 7.41
C ARG A 37 9.29 11.97 5.94
N LEU A 38 8.46 11.16 5.28
CA LEU A 38 8.11 11.36 3.88
C LEU A 38 7.34 12.67 3.69
N MET A 39 6.34 12.93 4.53
CA MET A 39 5.51 14.15 4.45
C MET A 39 6.32 15.40 4.76
N THR A 40 7.25 15.32 5.70
CA THR A 40 8.15 16.43 6.04
C THR A 40 9.06 16.78 4.86
N TRP A 41 9.50 15.77 4.10
CA TRP A 41 10.28 15.99 2.88
C TRP A 41 9.41 16.58 1.76
N ALA A 42 8.21 16.06 1.57
CA ALA A 42 7.33 16.40 0.44
C ALA A 42 6.64 17.76 0.59
N GLY A 43 6.28 18.15 1.83
CA GLY A 43 5.51 19.38 2.09
C GLY A 43 6.15 20.63 1.50
N PRO A 44 7.41 20.96 1.86
CA PRO A 44 8.07 22.16 1.31
C PRO A 44 8.27 22.12 -0.20
N ARG A 45 8.20 20.94 -0.82
CA ARG A 45 8.36 20.76 -2.27
C ARG A 45 7.06 20.88 -3.04
N GLY A 46 5.95 21.15 -2.35
CA GLY A 46 4.64 21.33 -2.99
C GLY A 46 4.04 20.04 -3.55
N LEU A 47 4.47 18.88 -3.04
CA LEU A 47 4.03 17.58 -3.57
C LEU A 47 2.76 17.03 -2.89
N LEU A 48 2.34 17.63 -1.77
CA LEU A 48 1.15 17.18 -1.04
C LEU A 48 -0.08 17.95 -1.53
N ARG A 49 -0.83 17.33 -2.45
CA ARG A 49 -2.01 17.93 -3.09
C ARG A 49 -3.19 16.98 -2.97
N PHE A 50 -3.62 16.71 -1.75
CA PHE A 50 -4.77 15.85 -1.50
C PHE A 50 -6.07 16.48 -2.03
N PRO A 51 -7.02 15.72 -2.57
CA PRO A 51 -7.04 14.25 -2.65
C PRO A 51 -6.32 13.64 -3.87
N GLU A 52 -5.73 14.44 -4.76
CA GLU A 52 -5.04 13.94 -5.94
C GLU A 52 -3.81 13.10 -5.56
N THR A 53 -3.03 13.57 -4.57
CA THR A 53 -1.94 12.78 -4.00
C THR A 53 -2.53 11.60 -3.25
N LYS A 54 -2.01 10.40 -3.52
CA LYS A 54 -2.40 9.17 -2.81
C LYS A 54 -1.26 8.72 -1.91
N SER A 55 -1.61 8.26 -0.72
CA SER A 55 -0.67 7.62 0.21
C SER A 55 -0.80 6.13 0.07
N LEU A 56 0.34 5.45 -0.04
CA LEU A 56 0.38 4.00 -0.25
C LEU A 56 1.39 3.35 0.69
N CYS A 57 1.21 2.05 0.89
CA CYS A 57 2.22 1.19 1.45
C CYS A 57 2.44 0.03 0.50
N VAL A 58 3.67 -0.13 0.01
CA VAL A 58 4.02 -1.16 -0.98
C VAL A 58 4.83 -2.25 -0.29
N TYR A 59 4.36 -3.48 -0.40
CA TYR A 59 4.97 -4.66 0.20
C TYR A 59 5.70 -5.44 -0.88
N HIS A 60 7.03 -5.44 -0.83
CA HIS A 60 7.87 -6.08 -1.85
C HIS A 60 8.09 -7.56 -1.60
N ASP A 61 7.92 -8.02 -0.37
CA ASP A 61 8.25 -9.38 0.03
C ASP A 61 7.08 -10.05 0.76
N ASP A 62 6.98 -11.37 0.57
CA ASP A 62 5.97 -12.18 1.27
C ASP A 62 6.56 -12.64 2.62
N PRO A 63 5.92 -12.28 3.76
CA PRO A 63 6.41 -12.70 5.08
C PRO A 63 6.48 -14.22 5.27
N LYS A 64 5.75 -14.98 4.46
CA LYS A 64 5.79 -16.46 4.51
C LYS A 64 7.01 -17.04 3.81
N ILE A 65 7.67 -16.25 2.97
CA ILE A 65 8.80 -16.68 2.14
C ILE A 65 10.09 -16.01 2.58
N THR A 66 10.04 -14.71 2.86
CA THR A 66 11.21 -13.89 3.21
C THR A 66 11.34 -13.78 4.72
N ALA A 67 12.56 -13.95 5.23
CA ALA A 67 12.85 -13.77 6.66
C ALA A 67 12.50 -12.34 7.12
N GLY A 68 11.97 -12.21 8.35
CA GLY A 68 11.46 -10.94 8.87
C GLY A 68 12.44 -9.79 8.77
N GLU A 69 13.75 -10.03 9.07
CA GLU A 69 14.78 -8.99 8.99
C GLU A 69 15.07 -8.51 7.56
N ASN A 70 14.62 -9.22 6.55
CA ASN A 70 14.84 -8.89 5.14
C ASN A 70 13.60 -8.35 4.43
N LEU A 71 12.46 -8.21 5.12
CA LEU A 71 11.24 -7.68 4.53
C LEU A 71 11.42 -6.22 4.15
N ARG A 72 11.08 -5.89 2.90
CA ARG A 72 11.13 -4.52 2.38
C ARG A 72 9.73 -3.97 2.26
N THR A 73 9.51 -2.81 2.90
CA THR A 73 8.23 -2.12 2.87
C THR A 73 8.48 -0.65 2.56
N ASP A 74 7.79 -0.13 1.58
CA ASP A 74 7.89 1.28 1.21
C ASP A 74 6.61 2.00 1.61
N VAL A 75 6.75 3.10 2.37
CA VAL A 75 5.68 4.06 2.51
C VAL A 75 5.84 5.11 1.42
N CYS A 76 4.76 5.42 0.74
CA CYS A 76 4.82 6.15 -0.52
C CYS A 76 3.76 7.23 -0.62
N ILE A 77 4.05 8.22 -1.47
CA ILE A 77 3.04 9.13 -2.03
C ILE A 77 3.17 9.12 -3.55
N THR A 78 2.05 9.31 -4.24
CA THR A 78 2.08 9.52 -5.69
C THR A 78 2.65 10.89 -6.00
N VAL A 79 3.51 10.96 -7.02
CA VAL A 79 4.19 12.19 -7.44
C VAL A 79 4.23 12.25 -8.96
N PRO A 80 4.50 13.44 -9.56
CA PRO A 80 4.74 13.53 -11.00
C PRO A 80 5.95 12.67 -11.42
N GLU A 81 5.93 12.21 -12.69
CA GLU A 81 6.99 11.35 -13.25
C GLU A 81 8.39 11.96 -13.18
N ASP A 82 8.48 13.27 -13.27
CA ASP A 82 9.74 14.01 -13.31
C ASP A 82 10.22 14.49 -11.94
N THR A 83 9.62 13.99 -10.86
CA THR A 83 9.98 14.39 -9.51
C THR A 83 11.42 14.00 -9.17
N GLU A 84 12.21 14.98 -8.73
CA GLU A 84 13.56 14.74 -8.23
C GLU A 84 13.48 14.38 -6.74
N VAL A 85 14.26 13.39 -6.34
CA VAL A 85 14.30 12.91 -4.96
C VAL A 85 15.69 13.08 -4.37
N SER A 86 15.77 13.08 -3.03
CA SER A 86 17.03 13.31 -2.31
C SER A 86 16.99 12.68 -0.93
N GLY A 87 18.16 12.46 -0.35
CA GLY A 87 18.31 11.92 0.99
C GLY A 87 17.79 10.48 1.07
N GLU A 88 16.97 10.21 2.08
CA GLU A 88 16.39 8.88 2.27
C GLU A 88 15.20 8.60 1.36
N VAL A 89 14.73 9.60 0.62
CA VAL A 89 13.57 9.45 -0.26
C VAL A 89 14.02 8.96 -1.62
N GLY A 90 13.43 7.84 -2.07
CA GLY A 90 13.67 7.27 -3.39
C GLY A 90 12.50 7.53 -4.33
N PHE A 91 12.73 7.29 -5.61
CA PHE A 91 11.70 7.33 -6.66
C PHE A 91 11.52 5.94 -7.24
N SER A 92 10.27 5.53 -7.42
CA SER A 92 9.95 4.26 -8.10
C SER A 92 8.73 4.42 -8.98
N ALA A 93 8.63 3.56 -9.99
CA ALA A 93 7.44 3.41 -10.79
C ALA A 93 6.76 2.09 -10.41
N LEU A 94 5.53 2.18 -9.92
CA LEU A 94 4.73 1.01 -9.61
C LEU A 94 4.03 0.57 -10.90
N LYS A 95 4.38 -0.61 -11.38
CA LYS A 95 3.86 -1.11 -12.65
C LYS A 95 2.34 -1.30 -12.57
N GLY A 96 1.64 -0.75 -13.56
CA GLY A 96 0.21 -1.00 -13.72
C GLY A 96 -0.07 -2.41 -14.24
N GLY A 97 -1.32 -2.68 -14.50
CA GLY A 97 -1.77 -3.96 -15.01
C GLY A 97 -3.02 -4.45 -14.29
N ARG A 98 -3.34 -5.72 -14.50
CA ARG A 98 -4.54 -6.31 -13.89
C ARG A 98 -4.33 -6.56 -12.41
N HIS A 99 -5.21 -5.97 -11.60
CA HIS A 99 -5.16 -6.09 -10.15
C HIS A 99 -6.53 -6.47 -9.59
N ALA A 100 -6.53 -7.31 -8.57
CA ALA A 100 -7.67 -7.45 -7.67
C ALA A 100 -7.63 -6.26 -6.71
N PHE A 101 -8.78 -5.70 -6.45
CA PHE A 101 -8.93 -4.45 -5.74
C PHE A 101 -10.11 -4.58 -4.79
N ALA A 102 -9.89 -4.36 -3.50
CA ALA A 102 -10.94 -4.47 -2.48
C ALA A 102 -10.82 -3.36 -1.46
N ARG A 103 -11.94 -2.68 -1.20
CA ARG A 103 -12.00 -1.62 -0.19
C ARG A 103 -12.48 -2.17 1.14
N PHE A 104 -11.75 -1.80 2.18
CA PHE A 104 -12.08 -2.15 3.57
C PHE A 104 -12.08 -0.90 4.44
N GLU A 105 -12.86 -0.96 5.51
CA GLU A 105 -12.86 0.05 6.55
C GLU A 105 -12.48 -0.68 7.85
N VAL A 106 -11.23 -0.47 8.31
CA VAL A 106 -10.62 -1.32 9.33
C VAL A 106 -9.83 -0.53 10.36
N LYS A 107 -9.73 -1.08 11.56
CA LYS A 107 -8.78 -0.64 12.58
C LYS A 107 -7.44 -1.31 12.36
N GLY A 108 -6.39 -0.80 13.02
CA GLY A 108 -5.03 -1.32 12.84
C GLY A 108 -4.90 -2.83 13.04
N GLU A 109 -5.56 -3.38 14.05
CA GLU A 109 -5.54 -4.81 14.35
C GLU A 109 -6.33 -5.66 13.36
N GLU A 110 -7.13 -5.04 12.48
CA GLU A 110 -7.98 -5.73 11.52
C GLU A 110 -7.36 -5.83 10.11
N PHE A 111 -6.22 -5.22 9.87
CA PHE A 111 -5.57 -5.24 8.55
C PHE A 111 -5.26 -6.66 8.08
N GLN A 112 -4.78 -7.52 8.96
CA GLN A 112 -4.48 -8.91 8.61
C GLN A 112 -5.74 -9.64 8.15
N GLN A 113 -6.87 -9.41 8.80
CA GLN A 113 -8.14 -10.01 8.40
C GLN A 113 -8.57 -9.56 7.00
N ALA A 114 -8.33 -8.30 6.66
CA ALA A 114 -8.64 -7.78 5.33
C ALA A 114 -7.78 -8.47 4.26
N TRP A 115 -6.48 -8.62 4.49
CA TRP A 115 -5.59 -9.34 3.59
C TRP A 115 -6.00 -10.81 3.46
N ASP A 116 -6.35 -11.46 4.57
CA ASP A 116 -6.79 -12.85 4.58
C ASP A 116 -8.11 -13.02 3.81
N ALA A 117 -9.00 -12.04 3.86
CA ALA A 117 -10.25 -12.06 3.10
C ALA A 117 -9.99 -12.07 1.59
N VAL A 118 -8.96 -11.36 1.12
CA VAL A 118 -8.59 -11.36 -0.30
C VAL A 118 -7.87 -12.64 -0.68
N TYR A 119 -6.79 -13.00 0.03
CA TYR A 119 -5.95 -14.15 -0.33
C TYR A 119 -6.58 -15.49 0.01
N GLY A 120 -7.24 -15.60 1.15
CA GLY A 120 -7.84 -16.85 1.62
C GLY A 120 -9.30 -17.00 1.27
N GLY A 121 -10.03 -15.89 1.17
CA GLY A 121 -11.47 -15.91 0.89
C GLY A 121 -11.81 -15.79 -0.58
N TRP A 122 -11.27 -14.78 -1.25
CA TRP A 122 -11.64 -14.49 -2.64
C TRP A 122 -10.76 -15.22 -3.66
N LEU A 123 -9.44 -15.15 -3.51
CA LEU A 123 -8.50 -15.59 -4.54
C LEU A 123 -8.66 -17.07 -4.94
N PRO A 124 -8.81 -18.02 -3.98
CA PRO A 124 -8.91 -19.44 -4.34
C PRO A 124 -10.10 -19.77 -5.25
N GLU A 125 -11.17 -19.01 -5.18
CA GLU A 125 -12.40 -19.24 -5.94
C GLU A 125 -12.56 -18.30 -7.13
N SER A 126 -11.58 -17.40 -7.35
CA SER A 126 -11.72 -16.29 -8.30
C SER A 126 -11.47 -16.67 -9.76
N GLY A 127 -10.76 -17.75 -10.03
CA GLY A 127 -10.24 -18.05 -11.36
C GLY A 127 -8.94 -17.30 -11.68
N TYR A 128 -8.35 -16.64 -10.68
CA TYR A 128 -7.09 -15.93 -10.81
C TYR A 128 -6.03 -16.50 -9.88
N GLN A 129 -4.79 -16.15 -10.16
CA GLN A 129 -3.64 -16.44 -9.30
C GLN A 129 -2.83 -15.16 -9.14
N PRO A 130 -1.96 -15.08 -8.11
CA PRO A 130 -1.10 -13.91 -7.96
C PRO A 130 -0.27 -13.68 -9.20
N GLY A 131 -0.23 -12.44 -9.66
CA GLY A 131 0.61 -12.01 -10.77
C GLY A 131 1.96 -11.54 -10.29
N GLU A 132 2.76 -11.06 -11.22
CA GLU A 132 4.05 -10.45 -10.90
C GLU A 132 3.86 -9.02 -10.38
N GLY A 133 4.75 -8.59 -9.50
CA GLY A 133 4.74 -7.26 -8.94
C GLY A 133 4.39 -7.26 -7.47
N ALA A 134 4.50 -6.08 -6.86
CA ALA A 134 4.26 -5.91 -5.44
C ALA A 134 2.77 -5.70 -5.16
N CYS A 135 2.34 -6.18 -3.99
CA CYS A 135 1.03 -5.87 -3.44
C CYS A 135 1.10 -4.53 -2.72
N TYR A 136 -0.01 -3.81 -2.67
CA TYR A 136 0.00 -2.52 -2.00
C TYR A 136 -1.36 -2.15 -1.40
N GLU A 137 -1.31 -1.21 -0.47
CA GLU A 137 -2.48 -0.60 0.16
C GLU A 137 -2.52 0.87 -0.24
N ILE A 138 -3.71 1.36 -0.60
CA ILE A 138 -3.95 2.79 -0.84
C ILE A 138 -4.86 3.30 0.28
N TYR A 139 -4.42 4.35 0.97
CA TYR A 139 -5.18 4.93 2.08
C TYR A 139 -6.00 6.11 1.61
N HIS A 140 -7.30 6.13 1.98
CA HIS A 140 -8.25 7.15 1.50
C HIS A 140 -8.61 8.20 2.53
N ASN A 141 -8.25 7.99 3.80
CA ASN A 141 -8.60 8.91 4.87
C ASN A 141 -7.52 9.01 5.93
N ASN A 142 -7.69 9.96 6.85
CA ASN A 142 -6.93 10.02 8.09
C ASN A 142 -7.76 9.34 9.18
N PRO A 143 -7.33 8.21 9.75
CA PRO A 143 -8.09 7.50 10.78
C PRO A 143 -8.39 8.36 12.01
N GLN A 144 -7.56 9.37 12.31
CA GLN A 144 -7.80 10.27 13.43
C GLN A 144 -9.04 11.14 13.24
N GLU A 145 -9.46 11.33 11.99
CA GLU A 145 -10.66 12.09 11.63
C GLU A 145 -11.90 11.21 11.47
N HIS A 146 -11.74 9.89 11.54
CA HIS A 146 -12.84 8.94 11.44
C HIS A 146 -13.55 8.79 12.80
N PRO A 147 -14.92 8.78 12.83
CA PRO A 147 -15.65 8.67 14.09
C PRO A 147 -15.28 7.46 14.94
N GLU A 148 -14.90 6.36 14.30
CA GLU A 148 -14.53 5.10 14.97
C GLU A 148 -13.03 4.81 14.89
N GLY A 149 -12.22 5.74 14.40
CA GLY A 149 -10.79 5.55 14.26
C GLY A 149 -10.38 4.56 13.18
N LYS A 150 -11.24 4.31 12.20
CA LYS A 150 -10.97 3.33 11.14
C LYS A 150 -10.24 3.95 9.96
N CYS A 151 -9.43 3.13 9.32
CA CYS A 151 -8.78 3.44 8.06
C CYS A 151 -9.62 2.91 6.89
N ILE A 152 -9.87 3.75 5.91
CA ILE A 152 -10.49 3.35 4.64
C ILE A 152 -9.35 3.03 3.69
N VAL A 153 -9.20 1.76 3.34
CA VAL A 153 -8.04 1.26 2.60
C VAL A 153 -8.48 0.38 1.43
N ASP A 154 -7.79 0.55 0.30
CA ASP A 154 -7.89 -0.38 -0.82
C ASP A 154 -6.71 -1.33 -0.77
N ILE A 155 -7.00 -2.63 -0.76
CA ILE A 155 -5.98 -3.67 -0.90
C ILE A 155 -5.89 -4.03 -2.37
N CYS A 156 -4.69 -3.95 -2.93
CA CYS A 156 -4.43 -4.15 -4.35
C CYS A 156 -3.41 -5.28 -4.55
N VAL A 157 -3.80 -6.30 -5.31
CA VAL A 157 -2.99 -7.49 -5.56
C VAL A 157 -2.88 -7.71 -7.06
N PRO A 158 -1.65 -7.76 -7.63
CA PRO A 158 -1.50 -8.15 -9.03
C PRO A 158 -2.04 -9.55 -9.24
N VAL A 159 -2.84 -9.75 -10.28
CA VAL A 159 -3.42 -11.05 -10.58
C VAL A 159 -3.28 -11.37 -12.06
N LYS A 160 -3.25 -12.67 -12.38
CA LYS A 160 -3.29 -13.19 -13.74
C LYS A 160 -4.24 -14.38 -13.79
N PRO A 161 -4.81 -14.71 -14.95
CA PRO A 161 -5.65 -15.89 -15.08
C PRO A 161 -4.90 -17.18 -14.72
N LEU A 162 -5.65 -18.15 -14.24
CA LEU A 162 -5.10 -19.48 -13.98
C LEU A 162 -4.64 -20.16 -15.25
#